data_e619f50b720670116f086a3adb924f75
#
_entry.id   e619f50b720670116f086a3adb924f75
#
_cell.length_a   1.000
_cell.length_b   1.000
_cell.length_c   1.000
_cell.angle_alpha   90.00
_cell.angle_beta   90.00
_cell.angle_gamma   90.00
#
_symmetry.space_group_name_H-M   'P 1'
#
loop_
_entity.id
_entity.type
_entity.pdbx_description
1 polymer ?
#
loop_
_entity_poly.entity_id
_entity_poly.type
_entity_poly.pdbx_seq_one_letter_code
_entity_poly.pdbx_strand_id
1 'polypeptide(L)'
;MRWTVHGERTLYSSPYLDLLLSDVEVPGGPRFGHHLVRYPYPAVGVVVVRPDDGAVLLLWRHRFATDSWGWEVPAGRMEAGETPEQAGLREAEEETGWRPADPRRLLTYHPMNSTVDQTFHVLRADGATRIGAPADTHESARVEWVGADRLTEEFEEGRITSGLTVTALLAHLAGVRSR
;
A
#
# COMPACT_ATOMS: atom_id res chain seq x y z
N MET A 1 9.98 -14.02 23.17
CA MET A 1 11.37 -13.54 23.33
C MET A 1 11.52 -12.19 22.65
N ARG A 2 12.14 -11.20 23.31
CA ARG A 2 12.39 -9.87 22.72
C ARG A 2 13.88 -9.73 22.43
N TRP A 3 14.25 -9.34 21.22
CA TRP A 3 15.63 -9.05 20.85
C TRP A 3 16.08 -7.72 21.45
N THR A 4 17.38 -7.62 21.76
CA THR A 4 17.99 -6.37 22.26
C THR A 4 18.64 -5.66 21.08
N VAL A 5 18.36 -4.37 20.91
CA VAL A 5 19.07 -3.49 19.98
C VAL A 5 20.10 -2.69 20.81
N HIS A 6 21.39 -2.90 20.50
CA HIS A 6 22.51 -2.24 21.19
C HIS A 6 22.89 -0.91 20.57
N GLY A 7 22.55 -0.72 19.28
CA GLY A 7 22.80 0.51 18.56
C GLY A 7 22.45 0.38 17.08
N GLU A 8 22.44 1.50 16.40
CA GLU A 8 22.19 1.58 14.95
C GLU A 8 23.23 2.48 14.29
N ARG A 9 23.62 2.15 13.07
CA ARG A 9 24.47 2.95 12.22
C ARG A 9 23.86 3.12 10.84
N THR A 10 23.69 4.35 10.39
CA THR A 10 23.22 4.67 9.05
C THR A 10 24.30 4.33 8.02
N LEU A 11 23.96 3.53 7.04
CA LEU A 11 24.82 3.18 5.90
C LEU A 11 24.55 4.08 4.70
N TYR A 12 23.27 4.44 4.49
CA TYR A 12 22.82 5.36 3.46
C TYR A 12 21.58 6.11 3.93
N SER A 13 21.46 7.37 3.55
CA SER A 13 20.27 8.19 3.86
C SER A 13 19.87 9.03 2.67
N SER A 14 18.57 9.15 2.46
CA SER A 14 17.95 9.98 1.45
C SER A 14 16.61 10.52 1.97
N PRO A 15 15.96 11.48 1.26
CA PRO A 15 14.60 11.89 1.60
C PRO A 15 13.54 10.78 1.50
N TYR A 16 13.90 9.65 0.88
CA TYR A 16 12.96 8.55 0.60
C TYR A 16 13.09 7.38 1.57
N LEU A 17 14.32 7.07 2.02
CA LEU A 17 14.59 5.96 2.93
C LEU A 17 15.97 6.08 3.58
N ASP A 18 16.13 5.40 4.71
CA ASP A 18 17.41 5.11 5.33
C ASP A 18 17.73 3.62 5.24
N LEU A 19 18.98 3.28 4.90
CA LEU A 19 19.54 1.95 5.07
C LEU A 19 20.39 1.95 6.35
N LEU A 20 20.03 1.10 7.30
CA LEU A 20 20.64 1.01 8.61
C LEU A 20 21.33 -0.34 8.82
N LEU A 21 22.37 -0.35 9.65
CA LEU A 21 22.93 -1.55 10.24
C LEU A 21 22.66 -1.50 11.75
N SER A 22 21.74 -2.33 12.22
CA SER A 22 21.34 -2.45 13.62
C SER A 22 22.16 -3.58 14.26
N ASP A 23 22.79 -3.28 15.39
CA ASP A 23 23.53 -4.26 16.21
C ASP A 23 22.53 -4.92 17.16
N VAL A 24 22.20 -6.17 16.87
CA VAL A 24 21.10 -6.89 17.56
C VAL A 24 21.60 -8.15 18.24
N GLU A 25 20.95 -8.52 19.34
CA GLU A 25 21.22 -9.73 20.11
C GLU A 25 19.93 -10.53 20.33
N VAL A 26 20.00 -11.81 19.99
CA VAL A 26 18.91 -12.75 20.25
C VAL A 26 19.03 -13.25 21.69
N PRO A 27 17.95 -13.29 22.49
CA PRO A 27 18.00 -13.78 23.88
C PRO A 27 18.59 -15.20 23.98
N GLY A 28 19.75 -15.30 24.66
CA GLY A 28 20.49 -16.56 24.79
C GLY A 28 21.16 -17.05 23.51
N GLY A 29 21.27 -16.21 22.50
CA GLY A 29 21.86 -16.49 21.21
C GLY A 29 22.94 -15.48 20.77
N PRO A 30 23.27 -15.43 19.48
CA PRO A 30 24.32 -14.58 18.95
C PRO A 30 23.92 -13.10 18.91
N ARG A 31 24.96 -12.25 18.90
CA ARG A 31 24.86 -10.83 18.55
C ARG A 31 25.45 -10.63 17.16
N PHE A 32 24.75 -9.87 16.30
CA PHE A 32 25.14 -9.66 14.89
C PHE A 32 24.58 -8.35 14.34
N GLY A 33 25.15 -7.92 13.20
CA GLY A 33 24.64 -6.78 12.44
C GLY A 33 23.44 -7.19 11.56
N HIS A 34 22.31 -6.52 11.72
CA HIS A 34 21.09 -6.73 10.96
C HIS A 34 20.81 -5.51 10.07
N HIS A 35 20.63 -5.74 8.75
CA HIS A 35 20.29 -4.65 7.84
C HIS A 35 18.79 -4.35 7.92
N LEU A 36 18.46 -3.06 8.06
CA LEU A 36 17.11 -2.54 8.16
C LEU A 36 16.92 -1.39 7.17
N VAL A 37 15.82 -1.40 6.44
CA VAL A 37 15.34 -0.25 5.66
C VAL A 37 14.27 0.47 6.46
N ARG A 38 14.41 1.77 6.66
CA ARG A 38 13.43 2.61 7.34
C ARG A 38 12.87 3.64 6.38
N TYR A 39 11.54 3.73 6.32
CA TYR A 39 10.84 4.76 5.55
C TYR A 39 10.35 5.88 6.47
N PRO A 40 10.45 7.16 6.04
CA PRO A 40 10.08 8.29 6.89
C PRO A 40 8.57 8.37 7.15
N TYR A 41 7.74 7.86 6.23
CA TYR A 41 6.29 7.91 6.31
C TYR A 41 5.66 6.58 5.94
N PRO A 42 4.51 6.23 6.56
CA PRO A 42 3.68 5.11 6.15
C PRO A 42 3.19 5.23 4.70
N ALA A 43 2.72 4.12 4.15
CA ALA A 43 1.98 4.11 2.89
C ALA A 43 0.51 3.80 3.13
N VAL A 44 -0.35 4.23 2.22
CA VAL A 44 -1.79 3.99 2.26
C VAL A 44 -2.27 3.47 0.91
N GLY A 45 -3.24 2.56 0.90
CA GLY A 45 -3.98 2.15 -0.27
C GLY A 45 -5.48 2.11 0.01
N VAL A 46 -6.29 2.38 -1.01
CA VAL A 46 -7.75 2.48 -0.86
C VAL A 46 -8.45 1.49 -1.77
N VAL A 47 -9.23 0.57 -1.19
CA VAL A 47 -10.20 -0.26 -1.91
C VAL A 47 -11.48 0.56 -2.07
N VAL A 48 -11.69 1.11 -3.25
CA VAL A 48 -12.91 1.86 -3.58
C VAL A 48 -13.89 0.93 -4.25
N VAL A 49 -15.03 0.69 -3.64
CA VAL A 49 -16.05 -0.27 -4.10
C VAL A 49 -17.25 0.48 -4.64
N ARG A 50 -17.70 0.15 -5.84
CA ARG A 50 -18.93 0.70 -6.41
C ARG A 50 -20.13 -0.01 -5.81
N PRO A 51 -21.10 0.71 -5.19
CA PRO A 51 -22.21 0.09 -4.45
C PRO A 51 -23.15 -0.76 -5.30
N ASP A 52 -23.34 -0.40 -6.57
CA ASP A 52 -24.35 -1.01 -7.44
C ASP A 52 -24.01 -2.45 -7.86
N ASP A 53 -22.72 -2.75 -8.07
CA ASP A 53 -22.26 -4.03 -8.61
C ASP A 53 -21.01 -4.61 -7.91
N GLY A 54 -20.49 -3.92 -6.89
CA GLY A 54 -19.33 -4.36 -6.15
C GLY A 54 -17.99 -4.24 -6.90
N ALA A 55 -17.96 -3.58 -8.07
CA ALA A 55 -16.73 -3.38 -8.81
C ALA A 55 -15.74 -2.52 -8.01
N VAL A 56 -14.44 -2.80 -8.14
CA VAL A 56 -13.36 -2.10 -7.47
C VAL A 56 -12.63 -1.20 -8.46
N LEU A 57 -12.32 0.02 -8.03
CA LEU A 57 -11.53 0.98 -8.82
C LEU A 57 -10.06 0.60 -8.78
N LEU A 58 -9.48 0.31 -9.95
CA LEU A 58 -8.09 -0.08 -10.10
C LEU A 58 -7.37 0.75 -11.15
N LEU A 59 -6.06 0.78 -11.03
CA LEU A 59 -5.09 1.43 -11.90
C LEU A 59 -4.27 0.36 -12.61
N TRP A 60 -4.13 0.44 -13.93
CA TRP A 60 -3.19 -0.37 -14.70
C TRP A 60 -1.90 0.41 -14.87
N ARG A 61 -0.80 -0.06 -14.26
CA ARG A 61 0.49 0.64 -14.29
C ARG A 61 1.69 -0.30 -14.45
N HIS A 62 2.78 0.27 -14.93
CA HIS A 62 4.08 -0.38 -15.01
C HIS A 62 4.91 -0.08 -13.75
N ARG A 63 5.52 -1.12 -13.19
CA ARG A 63 6.49 -1.00 -12.10
C ARG A 63 7.88 -1.35 -12.61
N PHE A 64 8.72 -0.34 -12.84
CA PHE A 64 10.05 -0.50 -13.40
C PHE A 64 10.96 -1.40 -12.55
N ALA A 65 10.79 -1.42 -11.24
CA ALA A 65 11.60 -2.22 -10.32
C ALA A 65 11.46 -3.73 -10.53
N THR A 66 10.29 -4.17 -11.01
CA THR A 66 9.99 -5.58 -11.33
C THR A 66 9.79 -5.82 -12.82
N ASP A 67 9.89 -4.76 -13.64
CA ASP A 67 9.62 -4.76 -15.08
C ASP A 67 8.29 -5.45 -15.40
N SER A 68 7.24 -5.07 -14.69
CA SER A 68 5.94 -5.73 -14.79
C SER A 68 4.79 -4.74 -14.86
N TRP A 69 3.74 -5.14 -15.59
CA TRP A 69 2.45 -4.45 -15.63
C TRP A 69 1.46 -5.14 -14.71
N GLY A 70 0.64 -4.37 -14.00
CA GLY A 70 -0.37 -4.94 -13.12
C GLY A 70 -1.46 -3.96 -12.71
N TRP A 71 -2.54 -4.53 -12.20
CA TRP A 71 -3.60 -3.78 -11.55
C TRP A 71 -3.25 -3.48 -10.12
N GLU A 72 -3.46 -2.23 -9.72
CA GLU A 72 -3.23 -1.76 -8.36
C GLU A 72 -4.41 -0.93 -7.84
N VAL A 73 -4.67 -0.99 -6.54
CA VAL A 73 -5.53 -0.01 -5.89
C VAL A 73 -4.85 1.36 -5.87
N PRO A 74 -5.59 2.47 -5.87
CA PRO A 74 -5.01 3.80 -5.62
C PRO A 74 -4.20 3.78 -4.33
N ALA A 75 -2.94 4.22 -4.40
CA ALA A 75 -2.03 4.09 -3.26
C ALA A 75 -0.80 4.98 -3.38
N GLY A 76 -0.37 5.53 -2.26
CA GLY A 76 0.85 6.29 -2.19
C GLY A 76 1.38 6.46 -0.78
N ARG A 77 2.37 7.34 -0.63
CA ARG A 77 3.00 7.65 0.64
C ARG A 77 2.24 8.75 1.35
N MET A 78 2.04 8.59 2.65
CA MET A 78 1.51 9.67 3.48
C MET A 78 2.48 10.84 3.52
N GLU A 79 1.95 12.04 3.66
CA GLU A 79 2.72 13.25 3.90
C GLU A 79 2.74 13.60 5.40
N ALA A 80 3.63 14.54 5.78
CA ALA A 80 3.77 14.97 7.16
C ALA A 80 2.47 15.59 7.69
N GLY A 81 1.91 15.00 8.74
CA GLY A 81 0.70 15.49 9.41
C GLY A 81 -0.61 14.96 8.83
N GLU A 82 -0.58 14.18 7.74
CA GLU A 82 -1.78 13.52 7.23
C GLU A 82 -2.21 12.36 8.11
N THR A 83 -3.53 12.17 8.22
CA THR A 83 -4.10 10.89 8.65
C THR A 83 -4.13 9.90 7.48
N PRO A 84 -4.20 8.58 7.71
CA PRO A 84 -4.36 7.61 6.62
C PRO A 84 -5.55 7.91 5.71
N GLU A 85 -6.67 8.37 6.30
CA GLU A 85 -7.89 8.70 5.58
C GLU A 85 -7.68 9.92 4.65
N GLN A 86 -6.96 10.95 5.11
CA GLN A 86 -6.62 12.13 4.31
C GLN A 86 -5.68 11.76 3.15
N ALA A 87 -4.62 11.02 3.44
CA ALA A 87 -3.69 10.55 2.42
C ALA A 87 -4.37 9.65 1.38
N GLY A 88 -5.20 8.70 1.82
CA GLY A 88 -5.92 7.81 0.91
C GLY A 88 -6.92 8.54 0.02
N LEU A 89 -7.57 9.58 0.55
CA LEU A 89 -8.46 10.44 -0.24
C LEU A 89 -7.67 11.20 -1.31
N ARG A 90 -6.56 11.84 -0.94
CA ARG A 90 -5.68 12.60 -1.84
C ARG A 90 -5.14 11.70 -2.96
N GLU A 91 -4.53 10.57 -2.63
CA GLU A 91 -3.95 9.63 -3.60
C GLU A 91 -5.02 9.11 -4.60
N ALA A 92 -6.20 8.74 -4.11
CA ALA A 92 -7.27 8.28 -4.99
C ALA A 92 -7.75 9.38 -5.94
N GLU A 93 -7.89 10.63 -5.47
CA GLU A 93 -8.24 11.76 -6.31
C GLU A 93 -7.18 12.05 -7.36
N GLU A 94 -5.91 12.12 -6.97
CA GLU A 94 -4.78 12.44 -7.84
C GLU A 94 -4.56 11.38 -8.93
N GLU A 95 -4.58 10.10 -8.53
CA GLU A 95 -4.29 9.00 -9.42
C GLU A 95 -5.47 8.59 -10.30
N THR A 96 -6.72 8.80 -9.86
CA THR A 96 -7.90 8.27 -10.56
C THR A 96 -8.88 9.31 -11.05
N GLY A 97 -8.89 10.51 -10.49
CA GLY A 97 -9.92 11.52 -10.69
C GLY A 97 -11.26 11.18 -10.04
N TRP A 98 -11.26 10.23 -9.09
CA TRP A 98 -12.41 9.86 -8.29
C TRP A 98 -12.17 10.17 -6.82
N ARG A 99 -13.17 10.79 -6.17
CA ARG A 99 -13.21 11.07 -4.73
C ARG A 99 -13.95 9.96 -4.00
N PRO A 100 -13.25 9.10 -3.22
CA PRO A 100 -13.88 8.08 -2.39
C PRO A 100 -14.84 8.68 -1.35
N ALA A 101 -15.93 7.98 -1.09
CA ALA A 101 -16.89 8.37 -0.07
C ALA A 101 -16.49 7.79 1.29
N ASP A 102 -16.17 8.66 2.26
CA ASP A 102 -15.89 8.31 3.66
C ASP A 102 -14.96 7.09 3.82
N PRO A 103 -13.70 7.19 3.38
CA PRO A 103 -12.76 6.06 3.46
C PRO A 103 -12.49 5.71 4.92
N ARG A 104 -12.62 4.41 5.26
CA ARG A 104 -12.44 3.87 6.61
C ARG A 104 -11.33 2.85 6.62
N ARG A 105 -10.60 2.77 7.71
CA ARG A 105 -9.51 1.81 7.87
C ARG A 105 -10.04 0.37 7.82
N LEU A 106 -9.53 -0.41 6.86
CA LEU A 106 -9.82 -1.83 6.74
C LEU A 106 -8.82 -2.65 7.58
N LEU A 107 -7.52 -2.40 7.40
CA LEU A 107 -6.46 -3.00 8.19
C LEU A 107 -5.18 -2.16 8.16
N THR A 108 -4.23 -2.51 9.03
CA THR A 108 -2.86 -2.00 9.04
C THR A 108 -1.91 -3.18 9.14
N TYR A 109 -0.81 -3.16 8.37
CA TYR A 109 0.16 -4.24 8.38
C TYR A 109 1.58 -3.76 8.06
N HIS A 110 2.56 -4.64 8.26
CA HIS A 110 3.95 -4.42 7.93
C HIS A 110 4.34 -5.38 6.80
N PRO A 111 4.74 -4.89 5.60
CA PRO A 111 4.97 -5.74 4.43
C PRO A 111 6.16 -6.69 4.58
N MET A 112 7.18 -6.27 5.34
CA MET A 112 8.41 -7.05 5.57
C MET A 112 8.99 -6.74 6.95
N ASN A 113 8.25 -7.03 8.02
CA ASN A 113 8.58 -6.66 9.41
C ASN A 113 9.91 -7.21 9.95
N SER A 114 10.58 -8.09 9.21
CA SER A 114 11.92 -8.57 9.57
C SER A 114 13.06 -7.67 9.12
N THR A 115 12.86 -6.89 8.06
CA THR A 115 13.93 -6.12 7.40
C THR A 115 13.52 -4.70 7.00
N VAL A 116 12.23 -4.39 7.08
CA VAL A 116 11.71 -3.09 6.66
C VAL A 116 10.83 -2.51 7.77
N ASP A 117 11.18 -1.29 8.21
CA ASP A 117 10.35 -0.49 9.11
C ASP A 117 9.40 0.37 8.28
N GLN A 118 8.36 -0.29 7.78
CA GLN A 118 7.30 0.33 6.98
C GLN A 118 5.94 -0.11 7.49
N THR A 119 5.04 0.83 7.64
CA THR A 119 3.62 0.58 7.94
C THR A 119 2.78 0.84 6.71
N PHE A 120 1.88 -0.09 6.40
CA PHE A 120 0.88 0.07 5.34
C PHE A 120 -0.52 0.13 5.95
N HIS A 121 -1.26 1.17 5.58
CA HIS A 121 -2.68 1.32 5.91
C HIS A 121 -3.52 0.96 4.69
N VAL A 122 -4.48 0.09 4.88
CA VAL A 122 -5.49 -0.21 3.85
C VAL A 122 -6.81 0.38 4.30
N LEU A 123 -7.39 1.20 3.43
CA LEU A 123 -8.70 1.79 3.61
C LEU A 123 -9.71 1.12 2.68
N ARG A 124 -11.00 1.25 3.01
CA ARG A 124 -12.12 0.91 2.15
C ARG A 124 -13.08 2.10 2.11
N ALA A 125 -13.59 2.37 0.90
CA ALA A 125 -14.68 3.31 0.67
C ALA A 125 -15.78 2.63 -0.14
N ASP A 126 -17.03 2.82 0.28
CA ASP A 126 -18.21 2.33 -0.42
C ASP A 126 -18.81 3.47 -1.26
N GLY A 127 -18.37 3.55 -2.53
CA GLY A 127 -18.72 4.61 -3.47
C GLY A 127 -17.61 5.64 -3.68
N ALA A 128 -17.71 6.31 -4.82
CA ALA A 128 -16.90 7.48 -5.16
C ALA A 128 -17.63 8.39 -6.13
N THR A 129 -17.29 9.67 -6.13
CA THR A 129 -17.77 10.67 -7.08
C THR A 129 -16.66 11.03 -8.04
N ARG A 130 -16.94 11.06 -9.35
CA ARG A 130 -15.96 11.51 -10.33
C ARG A 130 -15.81 13.04 -10.21
N ILE A 131 -14.57 13.49 -10.01
CA ILE A 131 -14.25 14.92 -9.84
C ILE A 131 -13.47 15.50 -11.03
N GLY A 132 -12.93 14.65 -11.90
CA GLY A 132 -12.18 15.11 -13.07
C GLY A 132 -11.42 14.00 -13.77
N ALA A 133 -10.40 14.40 -14.55
CA ALA A 133 -9.36 13.50 -15.03
C ALA A 133 -8.32 13.29 -13.90
N PRO A 134 -7.57 12.17 -13.91
CA PRO A 134 -6.42 12.01 -13.03
C PRO A 134 -5.46 13.20 -13.16
N ALA A 135 -4.96 13.71 -12.03
CA ALA A 135 -3.96 14.78 -12.02
C ALA A 135 -2.61 14.25 -12.48
N ASP A 136 -2.28 13.01 -12.09
CA ASP A 136 -1.10 12.31 -12.56
C ASP A 136 -1.44 11.38 -13.74
N THR A 137 -1.05 11.82 -14.95
CA THR A 137 -1.27 11.08 -16.19
C THR A 137 -0.07 10.21 -16.59
N HIS A 138 1.02 10.25 -15.83
CA HIS A 138 2.27 9.55 -16.15
C HIS A 138 2.44 8.23 -15.38
N GLU A 139 1.76 8.10 -14.24
CA GLU A 139 1.93 6.94 -13.38
C GLU A 139 1.04 5.74 -13.76
N SER A 140 -0.08 5.97 -14.43
CA SER A 140 -0.98 4.89 -14.82
C SER A 140 -1.45 5.01 -16.27
N ALA A 141 -1.53 3.86 -16.96
CA ALA A 141 -2.01 3.81 -18.35
C ALA A 141 -3.53 3.77 -18.43
N ARG A 142 -4.22 3.24 -17.43
CA ARG A 142 -5.69 3.10 -17.39
C ARG A 142 -6.21 3.15 -15.96
N VAL A 143 -7.44 3.66 -15.82
CA VAL A 143 -8.24 3.62 -14.58
C VAL A 143 -9.55 2.93 -14.92
N GLU A 144 -9.88 1.84 -14.23
CA GLU A 144 -11.07 1.03 -14.52
C GLU A 144 -11.77 0.57 -13.25
N TRP A 145 -13.11 0.39 -13.36
CA TRP A 145 -13.90 -0.34 -12.39
C TRP A 145 -13.91 -1.82 -12.78
N VAL A 146 -13.30 -2.67 -11.96
CA VAL A 146 -13.10 -4.11 -12.22
C VAL A 146 -14.07 -4.91 -11.35
N GLY A 147 -14.96 -5.68 -11.99
CA GLY A 147 -15.93 -6.53 -11.30
C GLY A 147 -15.29 -7.75 -10.64
N ALA A 148 -16.01 -8.38 -9.70
CA ALA A 148 -15.49 -9.48 -8.87
C ALA A 148 -15.00 -10.69 -9.68
N ASP A 149 -15.73 -11.09 -10.73
CA ASP A 149 -15.34 -12.22 -11.58
C ASP A 149 -14.00 -11.94 -12.28
N ARG A 150 -13.88 -10.73 -12.84
CA ARG A 150 -12.64 -10.30 -13.49
C ARG A 150 -11.48 -10.14 -12.51
N LEU A 151 -11.74 -9.73 -11.26
CA LEU A 151 -10.69 -9.70 -10.23
C LEU A 151 -10.07 -11.08 -10.01
N THR A 152 -10.88 -12.13 -10.00
CA THR A 152 -10.41 -13.52 -9.86
C THR A 152 -9.52 -13.90 -11.04
N GLU A 153 -9.95 -13.62 -12.28
CA GLU A 153 -9.15 -13.85 -13.49
C GLU A 153 -7.82 -13.10 -13.47
N GLU A 154 -7.83 -11.81 -13.04
CA GLU A 154 -6.62 -10.99 -12.96
C GLU A 154 -5.62 -11.53 -11.92
N PHE A 155 -6.11 -12.13 -10.82
CA PHE A 155 -5.26 -12.83 -9.87
C PHE A 155 -4.68 -14.13 -10.46
N GLU A 156 -5.49 -14.95 -11.11
CA GLU A 156 -5.07 -16.23 -11.72
C GLU A 156 -4.04 -16.03 -12.84
N GLU A 157 -4.19 -14.95 -13.61
CA GLU A 157 -3.26 -14.59 -14.67
C GLU A 157 -2.01 -13.83 -14.18
N GLY A 158 -1.87 -13.62 -12.87
CA GLY A 158 -0.71 -12.97 -12.26
C GLY A 158 -0.59 -11.48 -12.60
N ARG A 159 -1.70 -10.81 -12.87
CA ARG A 159 -1.73 -9.35 -13.13
C ARG A 159 -2.04 -8.50 -11.91
N ILE A 160 -2.23 -9.12 -10.73
CA ILE A 160 -2.32 -8.45 -9.43
C ILE A 160 -1.17 -8.96 -8.57
N THR A 161 -0.04 -8.26 -8.57
CA THR A 161 1.21 -8.71 -7.94
C THR A 161 1.75 -7.75 -6.88
N SER A 162 1.30 -6.49 -6.86
CA SER A 162 1.69 -5.52 -5.82
C SER A 162 1.23 -6.00 -4.44
N GLY A 163 2.17 -6.14 -3.49
CA GLY A 163 1.87 -6.67 -2.15
C GLY A 163 0.79 -5.88 -1.41
N LEU A 164 0.76 -4.54 -1.57
CA LEU A 164 -0.30 -3.71 -0.99
C LEU A 164 -1.66 -4.03 -1.62
N THR A 165 -1.73 -4.10 -2.95
CA THR A 165 -2.97 -4.41 -3.67
C THR A 165 -3.48 -5.82 -3.37
N VAL A 166 -2.60 -6.83 -3.40
CA VAL A 166 -2.94 -8.21 -3.02
C VAL A 166 -3.55 -8.26 -1.63
N THR A 167 -2.88 -7.64 -0.64
CA THR A 167 -3.36 -7.61 0.75
C THR A 167 -4.70 -6.89 0.87
N ALA A 168 -4.85 -5.75 0.20
CA ALA A 168 -6.06 -4.94 0.23
C ALA A 168 -7.27 -5.68 -0.37
N LEU A 169 -7.09 -6.25 -1.56
CA LEU A 169 -8.16 -6.98 -2.26
C LEU A 169 -8.54 -8.29 -1.53
N LEU A 170 -7.57 -9.06 -1.04
CA LEU A 170 -7.86 -10.26 -0.27
C LEU A 170 -8.59 -9.95 1.04
N ALA A 171 -8.23 -8.88 1.74
CA ALA A 171 -8.94 -8.44 2.94
C ALA A 171 -10.39 -8.02 2.62
N HIS A 172 -10.59 -7.32 1.51
CA HIS A 172 -11.91 -6.94 1.03
C HIS A 172 -12.76 -8.18 0.69
N LEU A 173 -12.24 -9.09 -0.13
CA LEU A 173 -12.94 -10.32 -0.55
C LEU A 173 -13.23 -11.26 0.64
N ALA A 174 -12.37 -11.31 1.63
CA ALA A 174 -12.57 -12.06 2.86
C ALA A 174 -13.59 -11.42 3.83
N GLY A 175 -14.14 -10.25 3.48
CA GLY A 175 -15.11 -9.55 4.31
C GLY A 175 -14.55 -9.01 5.63
N VAL A 176 -13.24 -8.72 5.67
CA VAL A 176 -12.63 -8.05 6.83
C VAL A 176 -13.33 -6.73 7.07
N ARG A 177 -13.71 -6.47 8.32
CA ARG A 177 -14.34 -5.21 8.73
C ARG A 177 -13.42 -4.48 9.70
N SER A 178 -13.34 -3.16 9.56
CA SER A 178 -12.69 -2.31 10.57
C SER A 178 -13.38 -2.47 11.93
N ARG A 179 -12.59 -2.58 12.97
CA ARG A 179 -13.09 -2.50 14.36
C ARG A 179 -13.15 -1.05 14.80
#